data_bbcc3ed241f21b484d19d54fa3299706
#
_entry.id   bbcc3ed241f21b484d19d54fa3299706
#
_cell.length_a   1.000
_cell.length_b   1.000
_cell.length_c   1.000
_cell.angle_alpha   90.00
_cell.angle_beta   90.00
_cell.angle_gamma   90.00
#
_symmetry.space_group_name_H-M   'P 1'
#
loop_
_entity.id
_entity.type
_entity.pdbx_description
1 polymer ?
#
loop_
_entity_poly.entity_id
_entity_poly.type
_entity_poly.pdbx_seq_one_letter_code
_entity_poly.pdbx_strand_id
1 'polypeptide(L)'
;MIFSKIQMIRTENGQLISFKEQYATSPDWPTKLTGSEYKGKGSISRLLNEANRLKPQLKDKIPEQRQQLLTLHLSQNLDEIRVRLDEGLTILASIGSSAPFIGLFGTVWGIYGTLTDISSMGNASLNVIAGPMGEALIATAVGLYTAIPAYIAYNYFVRRNRVLVQQLRHICEQLSLYLDRGE
;
A
#
# COMPACT_ATOMS: atom_id res chain seq x y z
N MET A 1 -3.50 -3.92 -11.88
CA MET A 1 -2.81 -3.60 -10.62
C MET A 1 -3.47 -2.44 -9.86
N ILE A 2 -3.53 -1.20 -10.38
CA ILE A 2 -4.14 -0.05 -9.67
C ILE A 2 -5.60 -0.32 -9.30
N PHE A 3 -6.41 -0.82 -10.22
CA PHE A 3 -7.83 -1.13 -9.97
C PHE A 3 -8.03 -2.19 -8.88
N SER A 4 -7.26 -3.27 -8.90
CA SER A 4 -7.28 -4.31 -7.86
C SER A 4 -6.92 -3.73 -6.49
N LYS A 5 -5.94 -2.81 -6.44
CA LYS A 5 -5.53 -2.13 -5.23
C LYS A 5 -6.61 -1.21 -4.67
N ILE A 6 -7.29 -0.47 -5.54
CA ILE A 6 -8.44 0.38 -5.15
C ILE A 6 -9.55 -0.47 -4.53
N GLN A 7 -9.90 -1.59 -5.15
CA GLN A 7 -10.92 -2.50 -4.61
C GLN A 7 -10.52 -3.06 -3.25
N MET A 8 -9.28 -3.51 -3.09
CA MET A 8 -8.78 -4.05 -1.83
C MET A 8 -8.89 -3.00 -0.70
N ILE A 9 -8.37 -1.80 -0.92
CA ILE A 9 -8.40 -0.72 0.09
C ILE A 9 -9.85 -0.29 0.39
N ARG A 10 -10.71 -0.23 -0.63
CA ARG A 10 -12.13 0.10 -0.44
C ARG A 10 -12.84 -0.94 0.42
N THR A 11 -12.57 -2.22 0.19
CA THR A 11 -13.13 -3.33 0.97
C THR A 11 -12.64 -3.29 2.42
N GLU A 12 -11.34 -3.12 2.65
CA GLU A 12 -10.77 -3.01 4.00
C GLU A 12 -11.31 -1.80 4.76
N ASN A 13 -11.38 -0.62 4.13
CA ASN A 13 -11.97 0.57 4.75
C ASN A 13 -13.47 0.40 5.04
N GLY A 14 -14.24 -0.20 4.13
CA GLY A 14 -15.65 -0.48 4.34
C GLY A 14 -15.88 -1.37 5.55
N GLN A 15 -15.10 -2.43 5.69
CA GLN A 15 -15.17 -3.33 6.85
C GLN A 15 -14.76 -2.63 8.15
N LEU A 16 -13.76 -1.76 8.11
CA LEU A 16 -13.34 -0.99 9.28
C LEU A 16 -14.42 0.01 9.73
N ILE A 17 -15.08 0.67 8.78
CA ILE A 17 -16.19 1.59 9.07
C ILE A 17 -17.36 0.82 9.68
N SER A 18 -17.80 -0.26 9.04
CA SER A 18 -18.88 -1.10 9.56
C SER A 18 -18.58 -1.66 10.94
N PHE A 19 -17.33 -2.09 11.16
CA PHE A 19 -16.88 -2.53 12.48
C PHE A 19 -16.96 -1.41 13.52
N LYS A 20 -16.49 -0.21 13.19
CA LYS A 20 -16.56 0.95 14.09
C LYS A 20 -17.99 1.35 14.44
N GLU A 21 -18.86 1.39 13.45
CA GLU A 21 -20.28 1.74 13.66
C GLU A 21 -21.01 0.70 14.50
N GLN A 22 -20.72 -0.58 14.28
CA GLN A 22 -21.44 -1.67 14.94
C GLN A 22 -20.91 -1.99 16.33
N TYR A 23 -19.61 -1.88 16.56
CA TYR A 23 -18.96 -2.38 17.78
C TYR A 23 -18.18 -1.31 18.55
N ALA A 24 -17.46 -0.41 17.91
CA ALA A 24 -16.56 0.52 18.61
C ALA A 24 -17.30 1.65 19.35
N THR A 25 -18.60 1.77 19.21
CA THR A 25 -19.44 2.74 19.93
C THR A 25 -19.68 2.34 21.40
N SER A 26 -19.52 1.07 21.75
CA SER A 26 -19.66 0.58 23.14
C SER A 26 -18.28 0.22 23.72
N PRO A 27 -17.95 0.64 24.96
CA PRO A 27 -16.66 0.30 25.59
C PRO A 27 -16.46 -1.21 25.77
N ASP A 28 -17.57 -1.99 25.79
CA ASP A 28 -17.54 -3.45 25.99
C ASP A 28 -17.51 -4.26 24.69
N TRP A 29 -17.16 -3.63 23.56
CA TRP A 29 -17.13 -4.31 22.27
C TRP A 29 -16.19 -5.53 22.22
N PRO A 30 -15.03 -5.54 22.92
CA PRO A 30 -14.17 -6.72 22.91
C PRO A 30 -14.84 -7.95 23.50
N THR A 31 -15.65 -7.79 24.57
CA THR A 31 -16.40 -8.87 25.23
C THR A 31 -17.38 -9.55 24.28
N LYS A 32 -18.07 -8.74 23.46
CA LYS A 32 -19.10 -9.23 22.52
C LYS A 32 -18.50 -10.03 21.36
N LEU A 33 -17.26 -9.75 20.98
CA LEU A 33 -16.60 -10.36 19.83
C LEU A 33 -15.67 -11.51 20.16
N THR A 34 -15.08 -11.54 21.36
CA THR A 34 -14.22 -12.65 21.80
C THR A 34 -14.98 -13.92 22.14
N GLY A 35 -16.32 -13.90 22.12
CA GLY A 35 -17.17 -15.10 22.29
C GLY A 35 -17.82 -15.64 21.02
N SER A 36 -17.72 -14.92 19.89
CA SER A 36 -18.30 -15.32 18.61
C SER A 36 -17.27 -15.24 17.50
N GLU A 37 -17.28 -16.22 16.61
CA GLU A 37 -16.46 -16.19 15.39
C GLU A 37 -16.92 -15.02 14.52
N TYR A 38 -16.10 -13.96 14.43
CA TYR A 38 -16.40 -12.84 13.56
C TYR A 38 -16.31 -13.28 12.09
N LYS A 39 -17.46 -13.36 11.43
CA LYS A 39 -17.58 -13.81 10.04
C LYS A 39 -17.18 -12.78 8.98
N GLY A 40 -16.59 -11.65 9.37
CA GLY A 40 -16.06 -10.66 8.44
C GLY A 40 -14.90 -11.22 7.62
N LYS A 41 -14.68 -10.62 6.44
CA LYS A 41 -13.50 -10.91 5.60
C LYS A 41 -12.55 -9.72 5.70
N GLY A 42 -11.24 -9.96 5.87
CA GLY A 42 -10.22 -8.91 5.84
C GLY A 42 -9.36 -8.81 7.09
N SER A 43 -8.67 -7.68 7.24
CA SER A 43 -7.65 -7.47 8.27
C SER A 43 -8.20 -7.51 9.69
N ILE A 44 -9.40 -6.97 9.91
CA ILE A 44 -10.06 -6.99 11.24
C ILE A 44 -10.40 -8.42 11.66
N SER A 45 -10.97 -9.21 10.76
CA SER A 45 -11.30 -10.61 11.04
C SER A 45 -10.08 -11.42 11.46
N ARG A 46 -8.93 -11.18 10.83
CA ARG A 46 -7.68 -11.83 11.20
C ARG A 46 -7.22 -11.46 12.60
N LEU A 47 -7.27 -10.17 12.95
CA LEU A 47 -6.87 -9.70 14.28
C LEU A 47 -7.77 -10.27 15.37
N LEU A 48 -9.09 -10.31 15.14
CA LEU A 48 -10.04 -10.86 16.10
C LEU A 48 -9.91 -12.38 16.25
N ASN A 49 -9.70 -13.11 15.15
CA ASN A 49 -9.51 -14.54 15.19
C ASN A 49 -8.19 -14.91 15.90
N GLU A 50 -7.13 -14.12 15.71
CA GLU A 50 -5.88 -14.31 16.43
C GLU A 50 -6.03 -14.00 17.91
N ALA A 51 -6.75 -12.94 18.28
CA ALA A 51 -7.06 -12.64 19.66
C ALA A 51 -7.83 -13.78 20.34
N ASN A 52 -8.85 -14.33 19.66
CA ASN A 52 -9.59 -15.50 20.15
C ASN A 52 -8.73 -16.75 20.29
N ARG A 53 -7.79 -16.98 19.39
CA ARG A 53 -6.84 -18.09 19.44
C ARG A 53 -5.86 -17.97 20.62
N LEU A 54 -5.48 -16.75 20.98
CA LEU A 54 -4.58 -16.49 22.09
C LEU A 54 -5.27 -16.62 23.45
N LYS A 55 -6.58 -16.33 23.54
CA LYS A 55 -7.34 -16.33 24.79
C LYS A 55 -7.13 -17.58 25.68
N PRO A 56 -7.17 -18.83 25.18
CA PRO A 56 -6.91 -20.01 26.01
C PRO A 56 -5.46 -20.10 26.51
N GLN A 57 -4.50 -19.57 25.74
CA GLN A 57 -3.08 -19.61 26.09
C GLN A 57 -2.69 -18.59 27.18
N LEU A 58 -3.56 -17.60 27.42
CA LEU A 58 -3.35 -16.56 28.42
C LEU A 58 -3.79 -16.96 29.82
N LYS A 59 -4.66 -17.97 29.96
CA LYS A 59 -5.30 -18.33 31.25
C LYS A 59 -4.30 -18.67 32.34
N ASP A 60 -3.23 -19.40 31.98
CA ASP A 60 -2.24 -19.90 32.95
C ASP A 60 -0.99 -19.02 33.06
N LYS A 61 -1.01 -17.81 32.48
CA LYS A 61 0.15 -16.91 32.46
C LYS A 61 -0.02 -15.75 33.43
N ILE A 62 1.10 -15.29 34.00
CA ILE A 62 1.16 -14.06 34.80
C ILE A 62 0.94 -12.82 33.90
N PRO A 63 0.48 -11.69 34.45
CA PRO A 63 0.13 -10.51 33.65
C PRO A 63 1.22 -10.03 32.69
N GLU A 64 2.47 -9.98 33.16
CA GLU A 64 3.61 -9.58 32.32
C GLU A 64 3.82 -10.48 31.10
N GLN A 65 3.68 -11.79 31.27
CA GLN A 65 3.79 -12.76 30.18
C GLN A 65 2.60 -12.68 29.22
N ARG A 66 1.39 -12.38 29.73
CA ARG A 66 0.20 -12.16 28.89
C ARG A 66 0.41 -10.96 27.98
N GLN A 67 0.84 -9.83 28.55
CA GLN A 67 1.08 -8.60 27.78
C GLN A 67 2.18 -8.78 26.74
N GLN A 68 3.28 -9.43 27.07
CA GLN A 68 4.33 -9.74 26.10
C GLN A 68 3.84 -10.59 24.94
N LEU A 69 3.09 -11.66 25.23
CA LEU A 69 2.57 -12.59 24.24
C LEU A 69 1.54 -11.90 23.32
N LEU A 70 0.64 -11.12 23.89
CA LEU A 70 -0.35 -10.33 23.14
C LEU A 70 0.33 -9.31 22.22
N THR A 71 1.26 -8.54 22.76
CA THR A 71 1.98 -7.52 22.00
C THR A 71 2.74 -8.16 20.84
N LEU A 72 3.43 -9.28 21.08
CA LEU A 72 4.18 -9.99 20.05
C LEU A 72 3.26 -10.49 18.91
N HIS A 73 2.22 -11.23 19.24
CA HIS A 73 1.35 -11.82 18.22
C HIS A 73 0.52 -10.78 17.47
N LEU A 74 -0.03 -9.78 18.15
CA LEU A 74 -0.81 -8.74 17.49
C LEU A 74 0.07 -7.83 16.62
N SER A 75 1.30 -7.52 17.04
CA SER A 75 2.23 -6.75 16.21
C SER A 75 2.68 -7.53 14.98
N GLN A 76 2.97 -8.82 15.09
CA GLN A 76 3.29 -9.68 13.95
C GLN A 76 2.16 -9.72 12.92
N ASN A 77 0.92 -9.88 13.38
CA ASN A 77 -0.24 -9.85 12.48
C ASN A 77 -0.42 -8.48 11.80
N LEU A 78 -0.19 -7.39 12.52
CA LEU A 78 -0.20 -6.04 11.94
C LEU A 78 0.87 -5.85 10.87
N ASP A 79 2.07 -6.37 11.10
CA ASP A 79 3.16 -6.29 10.13
C ASP A 79 2.85 -7.13 8.87
N GLU A 80 2.27 -8.31 9.01
CA GLU A 80 1.78 -9.10 7.87
C GLU A 80 0.71 -8.36 7.06
N ILE A 81 -0.24 -7.73 7.74
CA ILE A 81 -1.28 -6.91 7.09
C ILE A 81 -0.62 -5.75 6.34
N ARG A 82 0.34 -5.06 6.96
CA ARG A 82 1.07 -3.95 6.35
C ARG A 82 1.80 -4.40 5.09
N VAL A 83 2.54 -5.50 5.14
CA VAL A 83 3.26 -6.06 3.98
C VAL A 83 2.29 -6.30 2.82
N ARG A 84 1.13 -6.90 3.07
CA ARG A 84 0.09 -7.11 2.04
C ARG A 84 -0.48 -5.81 1.48
N LEU A 85 -0.70 -4.82 2.35
CA LEU A 85 -1.18 -3.50 1.93
C LEU A 85 -0.14 -2.77 1.08
N ASP A 86 1.14 -2.97 1.32
CA ASP A 86 2.23 -2.34 0.58
C ASP A 86 2.63 -3.13 -0.69
N GLU A 87 2.10 -4.33 -0.88
CA GLU A 87 2.33 -5.15 -2.07
C GLU A 87 1.97 -4.39 -3.36
N GLY A 88 2.88 -4.38 -4.32
CA GLY A 88 2.74 -3.67 -5.59
C GLY A 88 3.02 -2.15 -5.54
N LEU A 89 3.18 -1.53 -4.36
CA LEU A 89 3.55 -0.12 -4.26
C LEU A 89 4.96 0.13 -4.77
N THR A 90 5.87 -0.81 -4.58
CA THR A 90 7.24 -0.74 -5.10
C THR A 90 7.26 -0.62 -6.62
N ILE A 91 6.38 -1.33 -7.33
CA ILE A 91 6.27 -1.25 -8.79
C ILE A 91 5.78 0.15 -9.20
N LEU A 92 4.76 0.69 -8.52
CA LEU A 92 4.27 2.05 -8.80
C LEU A 92 5.35 3.10 -8.55
N ALA A 93 6.10 2.97 -7.45
CA ALA A 93 7.22 3.85 -7.14
C ALA A 93 8.31 3.77 -8.22
N SER A 94 8.68 2.55 -8.64
CA SER A 94 9.69 2.34 -9.68
C SER A 94 9.25 2.95 -11.02
N ILE A 95 8.01 2.74 -11.45
CA ILE A 95 7.48 3.35 -12.68
C ILE A 95 7.48 4.87 -12.56
N GLY A 96 6.97 5.42 -11.45
CA GLY A 96 6.92 6.86 -11.24
C GLY A 96 8.29 7.54 -11.24
N SER A 97 9.31 6.86 -10.72
CA SER A 97 10.68 7.39 -10.66
C SER A 97 11.49 7.14 -11.93
N SER A 98 11.33 5.99 -12.61
CA SER A 98 12.18 5.61 -13.75
C SER A 98 11.63 6.07 -15.11
N ALA A 99 10.30 6.17 -15.27
CA ALA A 99 9.70 6.50 -16.56
C ALA A 99 10.16 7.86 -17.13
N PRO A 100 10.38 8.95 -16.35
CA PRO A 100 10.92 10.20 -16.88
C PRO A 100 12.34 10.02 -17.42
N PHE A 101 13.17 9.19 -16.78
CA PHE A 101 14.54 8.93 -17.24
C PHE A 101 14.55 8.09 -18.52
N ILE A 102 13.61 7.16 -18.66
CA ILE A 102 13.42 6.40 -19.91
C ILE A 102 13.03 7.35 -21.04
N GLY A 103 12.12 8.30 -20.78
CA GLY A 103 11.76 9.34 -21.73
C GLY A 103 12.93 10.24 -22.11
N LEU A 104 13.71 10.69 -21.14
CA LEU A 104 14.93 11.47 -21.36
C LEU A 104 15.95 10.70 -22.19
N PHE A 105 16.16 9.42 -21.86
CA PHE A 105 17.03 8.55 -22.66
C PHE A 105 16.58 8.49 -24.12
N GLY A 106 15.27 8.40 -24.38
CA GLY A 106 14.70 8.42 -25.73
C GLY A 106 15.04 9.71 -26.50
N THR A 107 15.01 10.88 -25.84
CA THR A 107 15.39 12.13 -26.50
C THR A 107 16.89 12.19 -26.82
N VAL A 108 17.74 11.78 -25.89
CA VAL A 108 19.20 11.74 -26.11
C VAL A 108 19.54 10.81 -27.27
N TRP A 109 18.91 9.64 -27.30
CA TRP A 109 19.10 8.67 -28.39
C TRP A 109 18.64 9.19 -29.75
N GLY A 110 17.45 9.83 -29.79
CA GLY A 110 16.92 10.41 -31.04
C GLY A 110 17.75 11.58 -31.56
N ILE A 111 18.22 12.47 -30.68
CA ILE A 111 19.13 13.56 -31.06
C ILE A 111 20.46 13.00 -31.56
N TYR A 112 21.04 11.99 -30.90
CA TYR A 112 22.25 11.34 -31.35
C TYR A 112 22.09 10.75 -32.76
N GLY A 113 20.98 10.04 -33.03
CA GLY A 113 20.67 9.52 -34.36
C GLY A 113 20.60 10.64 -35.42
N THR A 114 19.88 11.71 -35.13
CA THR A 114 19.75 12.88 -36.03
C THR A 114 21.12 13.50 -36.37
N LEU A 115 21.97 13.64 -35.37
CA LEU A 115 23.34 14.21 -35.58
C LEU A 115 24.23 13.29 -36.43
N THR A 116 24.12 11.97 -36.27
CA THR A 116 24.85 11.01 -37.12
C THR A 116 24.35 11.04 -38.56
N ASP A 117 23.07 11.18 -38.80
CA ASP A 117 22.44 11.29 -40.12
C ASP A 117 22.92 12.58 -40.84
N ILE A 118 22.90 13.72 -40.13
CA ILE A 118 23.40 15.01 -40.66
C ILE A 118 24.91 14.87 -41.08
N SER A 119 25.70 14.24 -40.21
CA SER A 119 27.13 14.04 -40.50
C SER A 119 27.38 13.20 -41.74
N SER A 120 26.51 12.19 -41.97
CA SER A 120 26.64 11.29 -43.10
C SER A 120 26.14 11.91 -44.43
N MET A 121 25.04 12.68 -44.36
CA MET A 121 24.40 13.28 -45.53
C MET A 121 25.02 14.63 -45.93
N GLY A 122 25.82 15.26 -45.07
CA GLY A 122 26.41 16.58 -45.31
C GLY A 122 25.39 17.72 -45.42
N ASN A 123 24.14 17.47 -45.03
CA ASN A 123 23.00 18.41 -45.17
C ASN A 123 22.29 18.62 -43.83
N ALA A 124 22.39 19.81 -43.30
CA ALA A 124 21.77 20.24 -42.05
C ALA A 124 20.47 21.09 -42.27
N SER A 125 19.72 20.81 -43.33
CA SER A 125 18.46 21.53 -43.56
C SER A 125 17.43 21.25 -42.51
N LEU A 126 16.65 22.27 -42.14
CA LEU A 126 15.57 22.16 -41.12
C LEU A 126 14.59 21.05 -41.44
N ASN A 127 14.27 20.84 -42.73
CA ASN A 127 13.34 19.79 -43.18
C ASN A 127 13.79 18.36 -42.86
N VAL A 128 15.12 18.14 -42.80
CA VAL A 128 15.71 16.84 -42.46
C VAL A 128 15.72 16.61 -40.94
N ILE A 129 15.89 17.66 -40.17
CA ILE A 129 16.11 17.60 -38.72
C ILE A 129 14.79 17.61 -37.93
N ALA A 130 13.79 18.37 -38.38
CA ALA A 130 12.59 18.64 -37.60
C ALA A 130 11.77 17.38 -37.26
N GLY A 131 11.67 16.43 -38.18
CA GLY A 131 10.95 15.17 -37.98
C GLY A 131 11.55 14.32 -36.85
N PRO A 132 12.81 13.86 -36.99
CA PRO A 132 13.47 13.02 -35.97
C PRO A 132 13.60 13.69 -34.62
N MET A 133 13.86 15.01 -34.57
CA MET A 133 13.86 15.74 -33.28
C MET A 133 12.49 15.81 -32.65
N GLY A 134 11.42 15.96 -33.46
CA GLY A 134 10.04 15.91 -32.97
C GLY A 134 9.70 14.55 -32.36
N GLU A 135 10.07 13.46 -33.01
CA GLU A 135 9.91 12.10 -32.47
C GLU A 135 10.68 11.89 -31.16
N ALA A 136 11.89 12.41 -31.08
CA ALA A 136 12.66 12.35 -29.85
C ALA A 136 11.92 13.05 -28.68
N LEU A 137 11.35 14.24 -28.88
CA LEU A 137 10.58 14.96 -27.87
C LEU A 137 9.34 14.19 -27.40
N ILE A 138 8.68 13.44 -28.30
CA ILE A 138 7.54 12.60 -27.95
C ILE A 138 7.94 11.53 -26.94
N ALA A 139 9.16 10.96 -27.02
CA ALA A 139 9.63 9.98 -26.05
C ALA A 139 9.62 10.52 -24.61
N THR A 140 10.06 11.76 -24.40
CA THR A 140 9.99 12.40 -23.07
C THR A 140 8.53 12.64 -22.65
N ALA A 141 7.68 13.08 -23.57
CA ALA A 141 6.27 13.30 -23.26
C ALA A 141 5.57 12.00 -22.81
N VAL A 142 5.85 10.87 -23.47
CA VAL A 142 5.33 9.54 -23.07
C VAL A 142 5.88 9.11 -21.71
N GLY A 143 7.18 9.32 -21.45
CA GLY A 143 7.79 9.04 -20.16
C GLY A 143 7.10 9.80 -19.02
N LEU A 144 6.87 11.09 -19.19
CA LEU A 144 6.17 11.92 -18.20
C LEU A 144 4.69 11.53 -18.05
N TYR A 145 4.00 11.27 -19.16
CA TYR A 145 2.61 10.83 -19.15
C TYR A 145 2.42 9.53 -18.37
N THR A 146 3.38 8.63 -18.43
CA THR A 146 3.37 7.35 -17.67
C THR A 146 3.73 7.57 -16.20
N ALA A 147 4.70 8.44 -15.92
CA ALA A 147 5.20 8.68 -14.56
C ALA A 147 4.17 9.37 -13.66
N ILE A 148 3.48 10.38 -14.16
CA ILE A 148 2.57 11.22 -13.37
C ILE A 148 1.46 10.40 -12.69
N PRO A 149 0.65 9.60 -13.41
CA PRO A 149 -0.39 8.80 -12.78
C PRO A 149 0.16 7.73 -11.84
N ALA A 150 1.31 7.13 -12.14
CA ALA A 150 1.95 6.15 -11.28
C ALA A 150 2.37 6.78 -9.94
N TYR A 151 2.97 7.97 -9.99
CA TYR A 151 3.40 8.72 -8.81
C TYR A 151 2.22 9.17 -7.93
N ILE A 152 1.16 9.70 -8.56
CA ILE A 152 -0.06 10.10 -7.84
C ILE A 152 -0.70 8.90 -7.15
N ALA A 153 -0.85 7.78 -7.86
CA ALA A 153 -1.42 6.55 -7.32
C ALA A 153 -0.58 6.01 -6.16
N TYR A 154 0.75 5.98 -6.29
CA TYR A 154 1.67 5.58 -5.24
C TYR A 154 1.44 6.39 -3.95
N ASN A 155 1.49 7.72 -4.04
CA ASN A 155 1.33 8.60 -2.88
C ASN A 155 -0.05 8.44 -2.21
N TYR A 156 -1.10 8.30 -3.03
CA TYR A 156 -2.45 8.05 -2.51
C TYR A 156 -2.52 6.75 -1.71
N PHE A 157 -2.00 5.64 -2.24
CA PHE A 157 -2.05 4.34 -1.58
C PHE A 157 -1.18 4.29 -0.33
N VAL A 158 0.03 4.83 -0.36
CA VAL A 158 0.91 4.92 0.83
C VAL A 158 0.20 5.64 1.97
N ARG A 159 -0.43 6.78 1.68
CA ARG A 159 -1.18 7.53 2.68
C ARG A 159 -2.36 6.73 3.25
N ARG A 160 -3.13 6.08 2.37
CA ARG A 160 -4.29 5.27 2.78
C ARG A 160 -3.89 4.05 3.61
N ASN A 161 -2.86 3.33 3.21
CA ASN A 161 -2.34 2.20 3.95
C ASN A 161 -1.90 2.61 5.35
N ARG A 162 -1.18 3.73 5.47
CA ARG A 162 -0.73 4.26 6.77
C ARG A 162 -1.91 4.52 7.71
N VAL A 163 -2.96 5.19 7.23
CA VAL A 163 -4.16 5.48 8.03
C VAL A 163 -4.85 4.18 8.47
N LEU A 164 -5.00 3.21 7.56
CA LEU A 164 -5.62 1.93 7.86
C LEU A 164 -4.83 1.16 8.93
N VAL A 165 -3.51 1.06 8.78
CA VAL A 165 -2.64 0.39 9.77
C VAL A 165 -2.70 1.06 11.14
N GLN A 166 -2.75 2.40 11.21
CA GLN A 166 -2.91 3.12 12.47
C GLN A 166 -4.24 2.78 13.15
N GLN A 167 -5.33 2.69 12.38
CA GLN A 167 -6.64 2.34 12.93
C GLN A 167 -6.68 0.89 13.44
N LEU A 168 -6.06 -0.04 12.72
CA LEU A 168 -5.92 -1.43 13.15
C LEU A 168 -5.05 -1.55 14.40
N ARG A 169 -3.98 -0.77 14.50
CA ARG A 169 -3.14 -0.71 15.70
C ARG A 169 -3.94 -0.31 16.92
N HIS A 170 -4.78 0.73 16.81
CA HIS A 170 -5.64 1.15 17.92
C HIS A 170 -6.61 0.04 18.36
N ILE A 171 -7.16 -0.73 17.42
CA ILE A 171 -7.99 -1.90 17.74
C ILE A 171 -7.16 -2.97 18.47
N CYS A 172 -5.94 -3.23 18.05
CA CYS A 172 -5.04 -4.17 18.74
C CYS A 172 -4.73 -3.73 20.17
N GLU A 173 -4.48 -2.44 20.40
CA GLU A 173 -4.24 -1.89 21.73
C GLU A 173 -5.45 -2.10 22.65
N GLN A 174 -6.66 -1.82 22.16
CA GLN A 174 -7.88 -2.06 22.91
C GLN A 174 -8.10 -3.55 23.20
N LEU A 175 -7.85 -4.43 22.23
CA LEU A 175 -7.94 -5.88 22.41
C LEU A 175 -6.92 -6.38 23.44
N SER A 176 -5.69 -5.89 23.41
CA SER A 176 -4.66 -6.28 24.37
C SER A 176 -5.02 -5.90 25.80
N LEU A 177 -5.52 -4.68 26.02
CA LEU A 177 -5.99 -4.22 27.31
C LEU A 177 -7.15 -5.03 27.86
N TYR A 178 -8.07 -5.45 26.99
CA TYR A 178 -9.21 -6.28 27.38
C TYR A 178 -8.76 -7.69 27.75
N LEU A 179 -7.94 -8.33 26.93
CA LEU A 179 -7.45 -9.70 27.18
C LEU A 179 -6.52 -9.80 28.38
N ASP A 180 -5.83 -8.72 28.72
CA ASP A 180 -4.95 -8.66 29.91
C ASP A 180 -5.76 -8.63 31.21
N ARG A 181 -6.97 -8.03 31.22
CA ARG A 181 -7.84 -7.98 32.39
C ARG A 181 -8.40 -9.35 32.79
N GLY A 182 -8.34 -10.36 31.91
CA GLY A 182 -8.68 -11.74 32.26
C GLY A 182 -10.19 -12.03 32.41
N GLU A 183 -11.05 -11.15 31.90
CA GLU A 183 -12.52 -11.36 31.88
C GLU A 183 -12.99 -12.23 30.71
#